data_5c7767d8334b40af528e4b45b6a5d6dc
#
_entry.id   5c7767d8334b40af528e4b45b6a5d6dc
#
_cell.length_a   1.000
_cell.length_b   1.000
_cell.length_c   1.000
_cell.angle_alpha   90.00
_cell.angle_beta   90.00
_cell.angle_gamma   90.00
#
_symmetry.space_group_name_H-M   'P 1'
#
loop_
_entity.id
_entity.type
_entity.pdbx_description
1 polymer ?
#
loop_
_entity_poly.entity_id
_entity_poly.type
_entity_poly.pdbx_seq_one_letter_code
_entity_poly.pdbx_strand_id
1 'polypeptide(L)'
;RLEIGKGAYSSGRPEPEIVDAICGILKDFDKMMKEFGVSDYRACATSAFREMVNPLIVQEQIYRRTGIHVEILSNAEQHFLGYKSIAAKESSFKKMIQKGTAILDVGGGGLQVSLFDKDALVTTQSLKMGSMRIRERLKELEKTTTHYDQLIMEFIRNDLTAFQRLYLKDREIKNVILMGDFLADTIFQEHIGEHILTMEEFGKHYEETVYKTEQALADEMGDRSGVCVPDRSDDGHLQKLHRHFPGRSSL
;
A
#
# COMPACT_ATOMS: atom_id res chain seq x y z
N ARG A 1 8.30 -2.90 -12.49
CA ARG A 1 8.04 -3.07 -11.03
C ARG A 1 8.79 -4.29 -10.53
N LEU A 2 9.38 -4.21 -9.32
CA LEU A 2 10.08 -5.33 -8.66
C LEU A 2 9.42 -5.64 -7.33
N GLU A 3 9.26 -6.94 -7.03
CA GLU A 3 8.77 -7.43 -5.75
C GLU A 3 9.90 -7.44 -4.70
N ILE A 4 10.40 -6.27 -4.32
CA ILE A 4 11.52 -6.11 -3.36
C ILE A 4 11.20 -6.75 -2.00
N GLY A 5 9.92 -6.86 -1.65
CA GLY A 5 9.46 -7.51 -0.43
C GLY A 5 9.64 -9.02 -0.39
N LYS A 6 9.82 -9.67 -1.54
CA LYS A 6 10.07 -11.11 -1.61
C LYS A 6 11.35 -11.48 -0.87
N GLY A 7 11.28 -12.45 0.03
CA GLY A 7 12.38 -12.78 0.94
C GLY A 7 12.55 -11.79 2.10
N ALA A 8 12.41 -10.48 1.88
CA ALA A 8 12.54 -9.50 2.96
C ALA A 8 11.45 -9.68 4.04
N TYR A 9 10.20 -9.95 3.66
CA TYR A 9 9.10 -10.13 4.61
C TYR A 9 9.04 -11.54 5.24
N SER A 10 9.62 -12.55 4.62
CA SER A 10 9.64 -13.91 5.14
C SER A 10 10.88 -14.17 6.00
N SER A 11 12.08 -13.94 5.46
CA SER A 11 13.36 -14.27 6.08
C SER A 11 14.18 -13.06 6.55
N GLY A 12 13.74 -11.84 6.24
CA GLY A 12 14.52 -10.62 6.44
C GLY A 12 15.69 -10.46 5.45
N ARG A 13 15.76 -11.30 4.43
CA ARG A 13 16.85 -11.28 3.44
C ARG A 13 16.25 -11.21 2.04
N PRO A 14 16.58 -10.18 1.26
CA PRO A 14 16.16 -10.13 -0.15
C PRO A 14 16.89 -11.22 -0.93
N GLU A 15 16.26 -11.75 -1.96
CA GLU A 15 16.90 -12.65 -2.91
C GLU A 15 18.02 -11.89 -3.66
N PRO A 16 19.20 -12.52 -3.89
CA PRO A 16 20.31 -11.84 -4.59
C PRO A 16 19.92 -11.30 -5.96
N GLU A 17 19.08 -12.01 -6.69
CA GLU A 17 18.56 -11.65 -8.00
C GLU A 17 17.74 -10.36 -7.96
N ILE A 18 17.00 -10.14 -6.88
CA ILE A 18 16.25 -8.89 -6.64
C ILE A 18 17.22 -7.72 -6.45
N VAL A 19 18.30 -7.92 -5.69
CA VAL A 19 19.32 -6.87 -5.50
C VAL A 19 20.01 -6.54 -6.82
N ASP A 20 20.31 -7.56 -7.64
CA ASP A 20 20.88 -7.38 -8.96
C ASP A 20 19.96 -6.59 -9.89
N ALA A 21 18.68 -6.93 -9.90
CA ALA A 21 17.66 -6.25 -10.69
C ALA A 21 17.49 -4.78 -10.23
N ILE A 22 17.48 -4.51 -8.92
CA ILE A 22 17.46 -3.12 -8.39
C ILE A 22 18.65 -2.35 -8.92
N CYS A 23 19.85 -2.91 -8.82
CA CYS A 23 21.07 -2.23 -9.31
C CYS A 23 21.02 -1.98 -10.82
N GLY A 24 20.45 -2.91 -11.61
CA GLY A 24 20.24 -2.72 -13.04
C GLY A 24 19.33 -1.51 -13.33
N ILE A 25 18.15 -1.49 -12.72
CA ILE A 25 17.17 -0.39 -12.87
C ILE A 25 17.76 0.94 -12.43
N LEU A 26 18.47 0.98 -11.30
CA LEU A 26 19.07 2.22 -10.80
C LEU A 26 20.19 2.75 -11.71
N LYS A 27 20.93 1.88 -12.40
CA LYS A 27 21.88 2.31 -13.44
C LYS A 27 21.17 2.94 -14.63
N ASP A 28 20.03 2.38 -15.03
CA ASP A 28 19.23 2.97 -16.11
C ASP A 28 18.69 4.35 -15.70
N PHE A 29 18.25 4.51 -14.45
CA PHE A 29 17.87 5.82 -13.92
C PHE A 29 19.03 6.80 -13.88
N ASP A 30 20.23 6.38 -13.44
CA ASP A 30 21.42 7.22 -13.43
C ASP A 30 21.76 7.71 -14.85
N LYS A 31 21.67 6.81 -15.83
CA LYS A 31 21.87 7.16 -17.24
C LYS A 31 20.85 8.20 -17.72
N MET A 32 19.57 7.97 -17.47
CA MET A 32 18.51 8.94 -17.83
C MET A 32 18.71 10.28 -17.12
N MET A 33 19.02 10.30 -15.83
CA MET A 33 19.28 11.53 -15.09
C MET A 33 20.42 12.33 -15.72
N LYS A 34 21.50 11.68 -16.15
CA LYS A 34 22.61 12.33 -16.85
C LYS A 34 22.21 12.89 -18.22
N GLU A 35 21.45 12.12 -19.00
CA GLU A 35 20.92 12.55 -20.31
C GLU A 35 20.02 13.77 -20.21
N PHE A 36 19.21 13.86 -19.15
CA PHE A 36 18.30 14.99 -18.91
C PHE A 36 18.92 16.11 -18.05
N GLY A 37 20.20 16.02 -17.69
CA GLY A 37 20.88 17.05 -16.91
C GLY A 37 20.33 17.23 -15.50
N VAL A 38 19.81 16.16 -14.88
CA VAL A 38 19.27 16.20 -13.52
C VAL A 38 20.42 16.37 -12.54
N SER A 39 20.40 17.48 -11.78
CA SER A 39 21.42 17.79 -10.76
C SER A 39 21.06 17.23 -9.37
N ASP A 40 19.76 17.17 -9.07
CA ASP A 40 19.28 16.81 -7.75
C ASP A 40 18.25 15.68 -7.84
N TYR A 41 18.44 14.66 -7.03
CA TYR A 41 17.48 13.56 -6.88
C TYR A 41 17.44 13.04 -5.45
N ARG A 42 16.40 12.31 -5.13
CA ARG A 42 16.26 11.59 -3.86
C ARG A 42 15.77 10.18 -4.14
N ALA A 43 16.57 9.17 -3.78
CA ALA A 43 16.19 7.77 -3.87
C ALA A 43 15.80 7.26 -2.48
N CYS A 44 14.55 6.85 -2.31
CA CYS A 44 13.99 6.43 -1.03
C CYS A 44 13.58 4.97 -1.06
N ALA A 45 13.88 4.25 0.02
CA ALA A 45 13.41 2.91 0.30
C ALA A 45 12.45 2.94 1.51
N THR A 46 11.53 2.00 1.54
CA THR A 46 10.47 1.96 2.55
C THR A 46 10.41 0.60 3.27
N SER A 47 9.24 0.04 3.46
CA SER A 47 8.96 -1.12 4.31
C SER A 47 9.85 -2.34 4.06
N ALA A 48 10.14 -2.69 2.80
CA ALA A 48 10.97 -3.86 2.50
C ALA A 48 12.39 -3.72 3.07
N PHE A 49 13.00 -2.54 2.91
CA PHE A 49 14.33 -2.27 3.47
C PHE A 49 14.33 -2.21 5.00
N ARG A 50 13.27 -1.63 5.60
CA ARG A 50 13.15 -1.61 7.08
C ARG A 50 13.05 -2.99 7.71
N GLU A 51 12.52 -3.95 6.98
CA GLU A 51 12.35 -5.34 7.47
C GLU A 51 13.58 -6.22 7.21
N MET A 52 14.58 -5.76 6.47
CA MET A 52 15.82 -6.50 6.26
C MET A 52 16.64 -6.59 7.55
N VAL A 53 17.26 -7.73 7.77
CA VAL A 53 18.17 -7.95 8.92
C VAL A 53 19.39 -7.03 8.84
N ASN A 54 19.93 -6.84 7.63
CA ASN A 54 21.09 -5.98 7.36
C ASN A 54 20.84 -5.06 6.17
N PRO A 55 19.97 -4.04 6.27
CA PRO A 55 19.66 -3.15 5.17
C PRO A 55 20.88 -2.35 4.69
N LEU A 56 21.82 -2.02 5.59
CA LEU A 56 23.03 -1.28 5.26
C LEU A 56 23.92 -2.00 4.24
N ILE A 57 23.97 -3.33 4.29
CA ILE A 57 24.73 -4.12 3.31
C ILE A 57 24.13 -3.95 1.91
N VAL A 58 22.82 -3.99 1.80
CA VAL A 58 22.13 -3.81 0.52
C VAL A 58 22.27 -2.38 0.01
N GLN A 59 22.15 -1.37 0.89
CA GLN A 59 22.40 0.02 0.53
C GLN A 59 23.83 0.24 0.01
N GLU A 60 24.83 -0.33 0.70
CA GLU A 60 26.24 -0.22 0.28
C GLU A 60 26.48 -0.92 -1.06
N GLN A 61 25.88 -2.10 -1.29
CA GLN A 61 25.97 -2.77 -2.59
C GLN A 61 25.36 -1.93 -3.71
N ILE A 62 24.20 -1.33 -3.47
CA ILE A 62 23.55 -0.44 -4.43
C ILE A 62 24.46 0.74 -4.72
N TYR A 63 24.95 1.43 -3.69
CA TYR A 63 25.81 2.58 -3.84
C TYR A 63 27.09 2.26 -4.63
N ARG A 64 27.83 1.19 -4.26
CA ARG A 64 29.05 0.79 -4.97
C ARG A 64 28.83 0.43 -6.42
N ARG A 65 27.68 -0.13 -6.75
CA ARG A 65 27.36 -0.61 -8.10
C ARG A 65 26.74 0.46 -9.00
N THR A 66 26.08 1.46 -8.43
CA THR A 66 25.29 2.45 -9.18
C THR A 66 25.66 3.90 -8.92
N GLY A 67 26.38 4.20 -7.84
CA GLY A 67 26.65 5.56 -7.37
C GLY A 67 25.44 6.23 -6.69
N ILE A 68 24.27 5.55 -6.61
CA ILE A 68 23.05 6.12 -6.06
C ILE A 68 22.96 5.82 -4.56
N HIS A 69 22.81 6.88 -3.78
CA HIS A 69 22.50 6.78 -2.35
C HIS A 69 21.01 6.56 -2.14
N VAL A 70 20.67 5.45 -1.50
CA VAL A 70 19.29 5.13 -1.13
C VAL A 70 19.09 5.43 0.35
N GLU A 71 18.11 6.27 0.66
CA GLU A 71 17.72 6.63 2.02
C GLU A 71 16.56 5.75 2.47
N ILE A 72 16.66 5.14 3.66
CA ILE A 72 15.56 4.34 4.22
C ILE A 72 14.68 5.26 5.06
N LEU A 73 13.46 5.52 4.56
CA LEU A 73 12.49 6.34 5.27
C LEU A 73 11.92 5.59 6.48
N SER A 74 11.83 6.28 7.60
CA SER A 74 11.02 5.83 8.74
C SER A 74 9.53 5.80 8.37
N ASN A 75 8.73 5.09 9.18
CA ASN A 75 7.27 5.12 9.02
C ASN A 75 6.72 6.55 9.09
N ALA A 76 7.20 7.35 10.04
CA ALA A 76 6.75 8.73 10.23
C ALA A 76 7.05 9.62 9.00
N GLU A 77 8.25 9.51 8.42
CA GLU A 77 8.61 10.25 7.21
C GLU A 77 7.76 9.82 6.01
N GLN A 78 7.56 8.51 5.83
CA GLN A 78 6.70 7.99 4.77
C GLN A 78 5.28 8.53 4.92
N HIS A 79 4.69 8.50 6.12
CA HIS A 79 3.35 9.04 6.40
C HIS A 79 3.27 10.55 6.08
N PHE A 80 4.27 11.30 6.53
CA PHE A 80 4.32 12.74 6.29
C PHE A 80 4.35 13.09 4.80
N LEU A 81 5.12 12.34 4.01
CA LEU A 81 5.16 12.51 2.55
C LEU A 81 3.81 12.15 1.91
N GLY A 82 3.14 11.11 2.40
CA GLY A 82 1.78 10.74 1.99
C GLY A 82 0.80 11.87 2.23
N TYR A 83 0.76 12.45 3.43
CA TYR A 83 -0.14 13.57 3.74
C TYR A 83 0.14 14.81 2.87
N LYS A 84 1.41 15.14 2.65
CA LYS A 84 1.79 16.22 1.73
C LYS A 84 1.29 15.98 0.31
N SER A 85 1.38 14.74 -0.17
CA SER A 85 0.90 14.38 -1.51
C SER A 85 -0.60 14.58 -1.63
N ILE A 86 -1.39 14.14 -0.64
CA ILE A 86 -2.84 14.35 -0.63
C ILE A 86 -3.15 15.85 -0.56
N ALA A 87 -2.55 16.57 0.38
CA ALA A 87 -2.80 18.00 0.56
C ALA A 87 -2.44 18.84 -0.66
N ALA A 88 -1.47 18.39 -1.47
CA ALA A 88 -1.07 19.07 -2.70
C ALA A 88 -2.01 18.80 -3.87
N LYS A 89 -2.67 17.64 -3.90
CA LYS A 89 -3.53 17.21 -5.01
C LYS A 89 -5.00 17.47 -4.75
N GLU A 90 -5.43 17.36 -3.49
CA GLU A 90 -6.84 17.40 -3.11
C GLU A 90 -7.16 18.72 -2.38
N SER A 91 -7.81 19.62 -3.09
CA SER A 91 -8.19 20.95 -2.54
C SER A 91 -9.17 20.88 -1.37
N SER A 92 -9.96 19.82 -1.30
CA SER A 92 -10.94 19.58 -0.24
C SER A 92 -10.33 18.95 1.01
N PHE A 93 -9.09 18.50 0.98
CA PHE A 93 -8.42 17.78 2.07
C PHE A 93 -8.56 18.51 3.42
N LYS A 94 -8.32 19.83 3.43
CA LYS A 94 -8.45 20.64 4.63
C LYS A 94 -9.87 20.65 5.22
N LYS A 95 -10.89 20.56 4.38
CA LYS A 95 -12.29 20.45 4.83
C LYS A 95 -12.62 19.03 5.32
N MET A 96 -12.02 18.03 4.71
CA MET A 96 -12.24 16.63 5.08
C MET A 96 -11.70 16.33 6.47
N ILE A 97 -10.48 16.78 6.80
CA ILE A 97 -9.84 16.52 8.10
C ILE A 97 -10.48 17.27 9.28
N GLN A 98 -11.36 18.25 9.02
CA GLN A 98 -12.20 18.87 10.06
C GLN A 98 -13.28 17.92 10.61
N LYS A 99 -13.64 16.91 9.83
CA LYS A 99 -14.57 15.84 10.22
C LYS A 99 -13.79 14.55 10.38
N GLY A 100 -14.31 13.60 11.12
CA GLY A 100 -13.66 12.30 11.29
C GLY A 100 -13.23 11.72 9.94
N THR A 101 -11.93 11.71 9.65
CA THR A 101 -11.35 11.26 8.39
C THR A 101 -10.30 10.20 8.64
N ALA A 102 -10.44 9.02 8.01
CA ALA A 102 -9.42 8.00 8.00
C ALA A 102 -8.64 8.04 6.67
N ILE A 103 -7.32 8.02 6.74
CA ILE A 103 -6.44 7.81 5.60
C ILE A 103 -5.88 6.41 5.70
N LEU A 104 -6.09 5.60 4.67
CA LEU A 104 -5.65 4.23 4.55
C LEU A 104 -4.66 4.12 3.40
N ASP A 105 -3.40 3.86 3.72
CA ASP A 105 -2.34 3.65 2.73
C ASP A 105 -2.01 2.15 2.68
N VAL A 106 -2.48 1.49 1.63
CA VAL A 106 -2.33 0.05 1.42
C VAL A 106 -1.10 -0.20 0.57
N GLY A 107 -0.05 -0.70 1.21
CA GLY A 107 1.19 -1.06 0.52
C GLY A 107 1.50 -2.55 0.60
N GLY A 108 2.51 -2.98 -0.15
CA GLY A 108 2.95 -4.38 -0.14
C GLY A 108 3.47 -4.87 1.23
N GLY A 109 4.03 -3.98 2.05
CA GLY A 109 4.61 -4.34 3.35
C GLY A 109 3.69 -4.12 4.54
N GLY A 110 2.69 -3.26 4.44
CA GLY A 110 1.78 -2.93 5.53
C GLY A 110 0.64 -2.04 5.10
N LEU A 111 -0.33 -1.91 6.00
CA LEU A 111 -1.40 -0.96 5.96
C LEU A 111 -1.08 0.17 6.96
N GLN A 112 -1.09 1.39 6.48
CA GLN A 112 -0.97 2.56 7.35
C GLN A 112 -2.34 3.20 7.53
N VAL A 113 -2.75 3.38 8.79
CA VAL A 113 -4.03 4.00 9.13
C VAL A 113 -3.77 5.27 9.91
N SER A 114 -4.28 6.39 9.41
CA SER A 114 -4.17 7.68 10.07
C SER A 114 -5.55 8.28 10.26
N LEU A 115 -5.84 8.72 11.47
CA LEU A 115 -7.11 9.32 11.83
C LEU A 115 -6.93 10.82 12.07
N PHE A 116 -7.75 11.59 11.40
CA PHE A 116 -7.87 13.04 11.59
C PHE A 116 -9.26 13.38 12.12
N ASP A 117 -9.33 14.35 13.02
CA ASP A 117 -10.56 14.94 13.49
C ASP A 117 -10.28 16.36 13.98
N LYS A 118 -11.16 17.30 13.67
CA LYS A 118 -11.05 18.72 14.09
C LYS A 118 -9.70 19.35 13.72
N ASP A 119 -9.26 19.13 12.48
CA ASP A 119 -7.98 19.58 11.92
C ASP A 119 -6.72 19.00 12.58
N ALA A 120 -6.86 18.01 13.46
CA ALA A 120 -5.74 17.39 14.17
C ALA A 120 -5.55 15.93 13.78
N LEU A 121 -4.29 15.49 13.72
CA LEU A 121 -3.92 14.08 13.64
C LEU A 121 -4.16 13.44 15.01
N VAL A 122 -5.15 12.58 15.09
CA VAL A 122 -5.51 11.85 16.33
C VAL A 122 -4.51 10.72 16.59
N THR A 123 -4.26 9.93 15.57
CA THR A 123 -3.31 8.80 15.63
C THR A 123 -2.87 8.41 14.24
N THR A 124 -1.70 7.78 14.17
CA THR A 124 -1.26 7.02 12.99
C THR A 124 -0.67 5.70 13.44
N GLN A 125 -1.08 4.62 12.76
CA GLN A 125 -0.63 3.27 13.06
C GLN A 125 -0.17 2.57 11.78
N SER A 126 0.92 1.82 11.90
CA SER A 126 1.39 0.92 10.83
C SER A 126 1.09 -0.51 11.23
N LEU A 127 0.18 -1.12 10.50
CA LEU A 127 -0.20 -2.52 10.66
C LEU A 127 0.61 -3.38 9.68
N LYS A 128 1.18 -4.50 10.17
CA LYS A 128 2.02 -5.39 9.35
C LYS A 128 1.19 -6.34 8.49
N MET A 129 0.26 -5.78 7.71
CA MET A 129 -0.71 -6.49 6.89
C MET A 129 -0.76 -5.97 5.45
N GLY A 130 0.40 -5.76 4.83
CA GLY A 130 0.49 -5.44 3.41
C GLY A 130 0.29 -6.68 2.54
N SER A 131 -0.16 -6.49 1.30
CA SER A 131 -0.50 -7.55 0.35
C SER A 131 0.64 -8.55 0.13
N MET A 132 1.83 -8.07 -0.20
CA MET A 132 2.99 -8.94 -0.40
C MET A 132 3.40 -9.67 0.89
N ARG A 133 3.29 -9.01 2.04
CA ARG A 133 3.61 -9.63 3.32
C ARG A 133 2.64 -10.77 3.66
N ILE A 134 1.34 -10.56 3.44
CA ILE A 134 0.33 -11.59 3.67
C ILE A 134 0.58 -12.77 2.72
N ARG A 135 0.76 -12.49 1.43
CA ARG A 135 1.08 -13.51 0.42
C ARG A 135 2.31 -14.34 0.82
N GLU A 136 3.42 -13.70 1.18
CA GLU A 136 4.63 -14.43 1.57
C GLU A 136 4.45 -15.26 2.85
N ARG A 137 3.68 -14.78 3.81
CA ARG A 137 3.41 -15.51 5.06
C ARG A 137 2.44 -16.67 4.90
N LEU A 138 1.45 -16.54 4.04
CA LEU A 138 0.40 -17.55 3.85
C LEU A 138 0.65 -18.46 2.64
N LYS A 139 1.72 -18.25 1.89
CA LYS A 139 2.05 -18.96 0.64
C LYS A 139 2.01 -20.48 0.75
N GLU A 140 2.52 -21.04 1.83
CA GLU A 140 2.49 -22.49 2.04
C GLU A 140 1.08 -23.01 2.37
N LEU A 141 0.27 -22.18 3.02
CA LEU A 141 -1.11 -22.50 3.37
C LEU A 141 -2.05 -22.40 2.16
N GLU A 142 -1.76 -21.51 1.21
CA GLU A 142 -2.52 -21.37 -0.04
C GLU A 142 -2.65 -22.69 -0.78
N LYS A 143 -1.58 -23.49 -0.80
CA LYS A 143 -1.52 -24.79 -1.48
C LYS A 143 -2.29 -25.91 -0.76
N THR A 144 -2.61 -25.73 0.51
CA THR A 144 -3.14 -26.79 1.38
C THR A 144 -4.56 -26.53 1.86
N THR A 145 -5.08 -25.31 1.66
CA THR A 145 -6.43 -24.95 2.08
C THR A 145 -7.32 -24.55 0.92
N THR A 146 -8.58 -24.93 1.00
CA THR A 146 -9.64 -24.48 0.08
C THR A 146 -10.32 -23.19 0.53
N HIS A 147 -9.93 -22.64 1.69
CA HIS A 147 -10.52 -21.45 2.31
C HIS A 147 -9.45 -20.39 2.60
N TYR A 148 -8.61 -20.13 1.60
CA TYR A 148 -7.48 -19.20 1.73
C TYR A 148 -7.94 -17.78 2.05
N ASP A 149 -9.01 -17.31 1.42
CA ASP A 149 -9.67 -16.04 1.69
C ASP A 149 -10.11 -15.89 3.16
N GLN A 150 -10.65 -16.95 3.76
CA GLN A 150 -11.02 -16.95 5.17
C GLN A 150 -9.81 -16.83 6.10
N LEU A 151 -8.70 -17.49 5.75
CA LEU A 151 -7.45 -17.35 6.49
C LEU A 151 -6.91 -15.93 6.44
N ILE A 152 -6.92 -15.30 5.28
CA ILE A 152 -6.53 -13.89 5.14
C ILE A 152 -7.42 -13.02 6.04
N MET A 153 -8.72 -13.24 5.98
CA MET A 153 -9.69 -12.47 6.77
C MET A 153 -9.48 -12.65 8.28
N GLU A 154 -9.14 -13.85 8.73
CA GLU A 154 -8.82 -14.12 10.13
C GLU A 154 -7.51 -13.45 10.55
N PHE A 155 -6.48 -13.54 9.72
CA PHE A 155 -5.18 -12.91 9.95
C PHE A 155 -5.30 -11.38 10.14
N ILE A 156 -6.15 -10.72 9.34
CA ILE A 156 -6.37 -9.28 9.38
C ILE A 156 -7.27 -8.88 10.55
N ARG A 157 -8.25 -9.71 10.89
CA ARG A 157 -9.31 -9.38 11.85
C ARG A 157 -8.81 -8.93 13.21
N ASN A 158 -7.80 -9.60 13.74
CA ASN A 158 -7.31 -9.34 15.10
C ASN A 158 -6.75 -7.92 15.22
N ASP A 159 -5.90 -7.52 14.29
CA ASP A 159 -5.26 -6.20 14.30
C ASP A 159 -6.26 -5.09 14.03
N LEU A 160 -7.20 -5.29 13.09
CA LEU A 160 -8.26 -4.32 12.80
C LEU A 160 -9.24 -4.18 13.97
N THR A 161 -9.59 -5.28 14.64
CA THR A 161 -10.48 -5.24 15.81
C THR A 161 -9.81 -4.51 16.98
N ALA A 162 -8.52 -4.76 17.20
CA ALA A 162 -7.74 -4.02 18.20
C ALA A 162 -7.68 -2.53 17.89
N PHE A 163 -7.39 -2.17 16.64
CA PHE A 163 -7.38 -0.78 16.18
C PHE A 163 -8.75 -0.10 16.38
N GLN A 164 -9.83 -0.75 15.97
CA GLN A 164 -11.19 -0.25 16.13
C GLN A 164 -11.51 0.05 17.59
N ARG A 165 -11.23 -0.90 18.48
CA ARG A 165 -11.51 -0.76 19.91
C ARG A 165 -10.71 0.37 20.57
N LEU A 166 -9.46 0.57 20.16
CA LEU A 166 -8.57 1.57 20.76
C LEU A 166 -8.83 2.98 20.23
N TYR A 167 -9.14 3.12 18.95
CA TYR A 167 -9.12 4.43 18.30
C TYR A 167 -10.46 4.90 17.73
N LEU A 168 -11.43 3.98 17.50
CA LEU A 168 -12.69 4.31 16.85
C LEU A 168 -13.91 4.22 17.76
N LYS A 169 -13.76 3.77 19.00
CA LYS A 169 -14.89 3.49 19.92
C LYS A 169 -15.88 4.65 20.05
N ASP A 170 -15.36 5.88 20.12
CA ASP A 170 -16.14 7.11 20.35
C ASP A 170 -16.02 8.10 19.19
N ARG A 171 -15.69 7.62 17.98
CA ARG A 171 -15.47 8.45 16.79
C ARG A 171 -16.33 8.00 15.63
N GLU A 172 -16.92 8.96 14.97
CA GLU A 172 -17.61 8.76 13.69
C GLU A 172 -16.65 9.11 12.56
N ILE A 173 -16.40 8.16 11.65
CA ILE A 173 -15.61 8.39 10.45
C ILE A 173 -16.56 8.76 9.32
N LYS A 174 -16.43 9.99 8.82
CA LYS A 174 -17.25 10.51 7.72
C LYS A 174 -16.58 10.40 6.36
N ASN A 175 -15.25 10.43 6.36
CA ASN A 175 -14.47 10.38 5.13
C ASN A 175 -13.41 9.28 5.24
N VAL A 176 -13.20 8.56 4.15
CA VAL A 176 -12.10 7.61 4.01
C VAL A 176 -11.30 7.99 2.76
N ILE A 177 -10.01 8.21 2.93
CA ILE A 177 -9.08 8.44 1.83
C ILE A 177 -8.25 7.17 1.66
N LEU A 178 -8.35 6.57 0.50
CA LEU A 178 -7.60 5.37 0.15
C LEU A 178 -6.37 5.77 -0.67
N MET A 179 -5.23 5.21 -0.31
CA MET A 179 -3.98 5.35 -1.04
C MET A 179 -3.40 3.97 -1.34
N GLY A 180 -2.74 3.85 -2.45
CA GLY A 180 -2.06 2.62 -2.89
C GLY A 180 -2.08 2.53 -4.41
N ASP A 181 -1.00 2.01 -4.97
CA ASP A 181 -0.85 1.90 -6.44
C ASP A 181 -1.95 1.03 -7.07
N PHE A 182 -2.34 -0.03 -6.37
CA PHE A 182 -3.36 -0.96 -6.80
C PHE A 182 -4.75 -0.30 -6.93
N LEU A 183 -5.10 0.52 -5.94
CA LEU A 183 -6.41 1.20 -5.94
C LEU A 183 -6.56 2.13 -7.13
N ALA A 184 -5.49 2.82 -7.50
CA ALA A 184 -5.49 3.69 -8.68
C ALA A 184 -5.67 2.90 -9.98
N ASP A 185 -5.07 1.72 -10.06
CA ASP A 185 -5.09 0.90 -11.26
C ASP A 185 -6.41 0.14 -11.46
N THR A 186 -7.15 -0.19 -10.40
CA THR A 186 -8.40 -0.97 -10.48
C THR A 186 -9.66 -0.13 -10.33
N ILE A 187 -9.74 0.72 -9.33
CA ILE A 187 -10.98 1.44 -9.00
C ILE A 187 -11.16 2.68 -9.87
N PHE A 188 -10.06 3.32 -10.27
CA PHE A 188 -10.12 4.63 -10.94
C PHE A 188 -9.90 4.58 -12.46
N GLN A 189 -9.63 3.41 -13.07
CA GLN A 189 -9.51 3.33 -14.54
C GLN A 189 -10.79 3.69 -15.28
N GLU A 190 -11.94 3.35 -14.74
CA GLU A 190 -13.23 3.66 -15.33
C GLU A 190 -13.70 5.11 -15.08
N HIS A 191 -13.10 5.77 -14.08
CA HIS A 191 -13.46 7.13 -13.63
C HIS A 191 -12.27 8.08 -13.76
N ILE A 192 -11.76 8.24 -14.99
CA ILE A 192 -10.68 9.21 -15.26
C ILE A 192 -11.22 10.61 -14.95
N GLY A 193 -10.79 11.17 -13.80
CA GLY A 193 -11.14 12.52 -13.35
C GLY A 193 -11.95 12.62 -12.06
N GLU A 194 -12.63 11.56 -11.64
CA GLU A 194 -13.34 11.54 -10.36
C GLU A 194 -12.57 10.69 -9.35
N HIS A 195 -12.09 11.32 -8.27
CA HIS A 195 -11.35 10.67 -7.19
C HIS A 195 -12.19 10.45 -5.93
N ILE A 196 -13.50 10.66 -6.03
CA ILE A 196 -14.44 10.55 -4.90
C ILE A 196 -15.54 9.57 -5.26
N LEU A 197 -15.66 8.51 -4.47
CA LEU A 197 -16.72 7.51 -4.57
C LEU A 197 -17.58 7.55 -3.31
N THR A 198 -18.86 7.29 -3.46
CA THR A 198 -19.70 6.93 -2.33
C THR A 198 -19.35 5.52 -1.84
N MET A 199 -19.76 5.21 -0.61
CA MET A 199 -19.55 3.86 -0.06
C MET A 199 -20.31 2.78 -0.84
N GLU A 200 -21.43 3.13 -1.45
CA GLU A 200 -22.21 2.23 -2.30
C GLU A 200 -21.47 1.92 -3.62
N GLU A 201 -20.96 2.93 -4.29
CA GLU A 201 -20.13 2.77 -5.49
C GLU A 201 -18.87 1.96 -5.21
N PHE A 202 -18.16 2.26 -4.12
CA PHE A 202 -17.00 1.48 -3.70
C PHE A 202 -17.37 0.01 -3.43
N GLY A 203 -18.49 -0.25 -2.75
CA GLY A 203 -18.97 -1.60 -2.47
C GLY A 203 -19.27 -2.39 -3.75
N LYS A 204 -19.87 -1.74 -4.74
CA LYS A 204 -20.15 -2.35 -6.04
C LYS A 204 -18.85 -2.73 -6.78
N HIS A 205 -17.90 -1.81 -6.89
CA HIS A 205 -16.60 -2.09 -7.49
C HIS A 205 -15.85 -3.21 -6.78
N TYR A 206 -15.92 -3.22 -5.45
CA TYR A 206 -15.32 -4.29 -4.66
C TYR A 206 -15.91 -5.66 -5.01
N GLU A 207 -17.23 -5.78 -5.04
CA GLU A 207 -17.91 -7.04 -5.37
C GLU A 207 -17.56 -7.50 -6.79
N GLU A 208 -17.57 -6.60 -7.76
CA GLU A 208 -17.18 -6.88 -9.15
C GLU A 208 -15.73 -7.38 -9.24
N THR A 209 -14.80 -6.77 -8.49
CA THR A 209 -13.38 -7.16 -8.50
C THR A 209 -13.14 -8.51 -7.84
N VAL A 210 -13.75 -8.77 -6.68
CA VAL A 210 -13.55 -10.01 -5.93
C VAL A 210 -13.98 -11.26 -6.71
N TYR A 211 -14.97 -11.13 -7.56
CA TYR A 211 -15.45 -12.27 -8.38
C TYR A 211 -14.70 -12.45 -9.69
N LYS A 212 -13.81 -11.53 -10.07
CA LYS A 212 -12.97 -11.69 -11.27
C LYS A 212 -11.83 -12.67 -10.98
N THR A 213 -11.45 -13.44 -11.97
CA THR A 213 -10.23 -14.25 -11.90
C THR A 213 -9.00 -13.38 -12.06
N GLU A 214 -7.84 -13.82 -11.56
CA GLU A 214 -6.57 -13.12 -11.76
C GLU A 214 -6.30 -12.84 -13.25
N GLN A 215 -6.61 -13.79 -14.12
CA GLN A 215 -6.44 -13.61 -15.57
C GLN A 215 -7.35 -12.53 -16.13
N ALA A 216 -8.62 -12.51 -15.73
CA ALA A 216 -9.56 -11.49 -16.17
C ALA A 216 -9.15 -10.09 -15.69
N LEU A 217 -8.64 -9.99 -14.46
CA LEU A 217 -8.07 -8.74 -13.93
C LEU A 217 -6.82 -8.30 -14.70
N ALA A 218 -5.92 -9.24 -15.01
CA ALA A 218 -4.71 -8.94 -15.78
C ALA A 218 -5.05 -8.48 -17.21
N ASP A 219 -6.01 -9.11 -17.85
CA ASP A 219 -6.46 -8.77 -19.20
C ASP A 219 -7.12 -7.37 -19.25
N GLU A 220 -7.93 -7.00 -18.25
CA GLU A 220 -8.52 -5.66 -18.12
C GLU A 220 -7.49 -4.57 -17.85
N MET A 221 -6.46 -4.86 -17.04
CA MET A 221 -5.38 -3.92 -16.72
C MET A 221 -4.44 -3.70 -17.92
N GLY A 222 -4.64 -4.44 -19.02
CA GLY A 222 -3.79 -4.45 -20.19
C GLY A 222 -2.44 -5.12 -19.91
N ASP A 223 -1.77 -5.55 -20.98
CA ASP A 223 -0.47 -6.25 -20.93
C ASP A 223 0.66 -5.29 -20.43
N ARG A 224 0.51 -4.79 -19.23
CA ARG A 224 1.60 -4.18 -18.49
C ARG A 224 2.40 -5.31 -17.86
N SER A 225 3.25 -5.95 -18.66
CA SER A 225 4.22 -6.93 -18.18
C SER A 225 4.98 -6.35 -16.99
N GLY A 226 4.66 -6.81 -15.78
CA GLY A 226 5.27 -6.34 -14.52
C GLY A 226 4.35 -5.66 -13.53
N VAL A 227 3.08 -5.45 -13.84
CA VAL A 227 2.08 -5.10 -12.81
C VAL A 227 1.75 -6.39 -12.07
N CYS A 228 2.12 -6.44 -10.79
CA CYS A 228 1.65 -7.49 -9.90
C CYS A 228 0.13 -7.43 -9.93
N VAL A 229 -0.53 -8.42 -10.52
CA VAL A 229 -1.98 -8.57 -10.40
C VAL A 229 -2.25 -8.69 -8.91
N PRO A 230 -3.09 -7.84 -8.33
CA PRO A 230 -3.37 -7.90 -6.91
C PRO A 230 -4.02 -9.24 -6.63
N ASP A 231 -3.41 -9.95 -5.75
CA ASP A 231 -4.00 -11.12 -5.14
C ASP A 231 -5.33 -10.73 -4.48
N ARG A 232 -6.33 -11.59 -4.52
CA ARG A 232 -7.62 -11.43 -3.81
C ARG A 232 -7.47 -11.06 -2.34
N SER A 233 -6.27 -11.25 -1.77
CA SER A 233 -5.89 -10.79 -0.44
C SER A 233 -6.05 -9.28 -0.26
N ASP A 234 -5.79 -8.47 -1.28
CA ASP A 234 -5.90 -7.01 -1.20
C ASP A 234 -7.36 -6.57 -1.13
N ASP A 235 -8.23 -7.22 -1.90
CA ASP A 235 -9.67 -6.94 -1.88
C ASP A 235 -10.30 -7.33 -0.53
N GLY A 236 -9.83 -8.41 0.07
CA GLY A 236 -10.22 -8.82 1.43
C GLY A 236 -9.88 -7.76 2.48
N HIS A 237 -8.75 -7.06 2.33
CA HIS A 237 -8.38 -5.93 3.18
C HIS A 237 -9.38 -4.79 3.11
N LEU A 238 -9.74 -4.36 1.91
CA LEU A 238 -10.63 -3.23 1.70
C LEU A 238 -12.03 -3.50 2.26
N GLN A 239 -12.59 -4.69 2.01
CA GLN A 239 -13.91 -5.06 2.55
C GLN A 239 -13.91 -5.11 4.08
N LYS A 240 -12.83 -5.61 4.70
CA LYS A 240 -12.73 -5.64 6.16
C LYS A 240 -12.60 -4.25 6.75
N LEU A 241 -11.81 -3.39 6.10
CA LEU A 241 -11.73 -1.99 6.49
C LEU A 241 -13.12 -1.35 6.46
N HIS A 242 -13.89 -1.58 5.39
CA HIS A 242 -15.25 -1.07 5.29
C HIS A 242 -16.16 -1.58 6.43
N ARG A 243 -16.12 -2.87 6.76
CA ARG A 243 -16.93 -3.44 7.86
C ARG A 243 -16.50 -2.94 9.23
N HIS A 244 -15.24 -2.59 9.40
CA HIS A 244 -14.71 -2.06 10.66
C HIS A 244 -14.78 -0.54 10.77
N PHE A 245 -15.00 0.14 9.63
CA PHE A 245 -15.28 1.58 9.57
C PHE A 245 -16.67 1.84 8.96
N PRO A 246 -17.75 1.34 9.54
CA PRO A 246 -19.08 1.57 9.01
C PRO A 246 -19.38 3.07 9.12
N GLY A 247 -19.19 3.79 8.03
CA GLY A 247 -19.88 5.05 7.85
C GLY A 247 -21.37 4.71 7.86
N ARG A 248 -22.13 5.22 8.78
CA ARG A 248 -23.60 5.11 8.70
C ARG A 248 -24.03 5.73 7.39
N SER A 249 -24.49 4.89 6.46
CA SER A 249 -25.36 5.34 5.41
C SER A 249 -26.64 5.84 6.11
N SER A 250 -26.74 7.13 6.29
CA SER A 250 -27.99 7.75 6.65
C SER A 250 -28.08 9.08 5.93
N LEU A 251 -28.92 9.03 4.93
CA LEU A 251 -29.58 10.13 4.21
C LEU A 251 -28.74 10.81 3.15
#